data_bcad234d433ade801d77b18cb6ce1ec8
#
_entry.id   bcad234d433ade801d77b18cb6ce1ec8
#
_cell.length_a   1.000
_cell.length_b   1.000
_cell.length_c   1.000
_cell.angle_alpha   90.00
_cell.angle_beta   90.00
_cell.angle_gamma   90.00
#
_symmetry.space_group_name_H-M   'P 1'
#
loop_
_entity.id
_entity.type
_entity.pdbx_description
1 polymer ?
#
loop_
_entity_poly.entity_id
_entity_poly.type
_entity_poly.pdbx_seq_one_letter_code
_entity_poly.pdbx_strand_id
1 'polypeptide(L)'
;TGFAARTIHSLIYTPEPLKHGCGVKMVRKPNQSKDKTIFIIDEASMISDVLASNENFVASKPLLTDLLDFIKQGNNENQVIFIGDIYQLPPVGSKESPALSPNYLISKKGMKGTVVELTEVKRQDKDSYILKNATLLRQSMERGIPFTGITCKMLSKSTTALYKYMELY
;
A
#
# COMPACT_ATOMS: atom_id res chain seq x y z
N THR A 1 2.16 -5.18 -20.27
CA THR A 1 0.77 -4.84 -19.96
C THR A 1 0.46 -3.48 -20.56
N GLY A 2 -0.56 -3.36 -21.42
CA GLY A 2 -0.91 -2.12 -22.15
C GLY A 2 -1.51 -0.99 -21.29
N PHE A 3 -1.40 -1.05 -19.96
CA PHE A 3 -1.94 -0.04 -19.05
C PHE A 3 -0.82 0.84 -18.49
N ALA A 4 -1.04 2.16 -18.51
CA ALA A 4 -0.13 3.12 -17.89
C ALA A 4 -0.39 3.19 -16.38
N ALA A 5 0.58 2.76 -15.57
CA ALA A 5 0.55 2.95 -14.13
C ALA A 5 1.09 4.34 -13.75
N ARG A 6 0.54 4.93 -12.67
CA ARG A 6 0.96 6.21 -12.09
C ARG A 6 0.96 6.11 -10.58
N THR A 7 1.79 6.89 -9.91
CA THR A 7 1.68 7.01 -8.45
C THR A 7 0.41 7.80 -8.09
N ILE A 8 -0.20 7.50 -6.94
CA ILE A 8 -1.38 8.22 -6.45
C ILE A 8 -1.09 9.72 -6.42
N HIS A 9 0.05 10.14 -5.88
CA HIS A 9 0.42 11.55 -5.79
C HIS A 9 0.48 12.23 -7.15
N SER A 10 1.08 11.62 -8.16
CA SER A 10 1.14 12.19 -9.51
C SER A 10 -0.23 12.25 -10.19
N LEU A 11 -1.13 11.36 -9.82
CA LEU A 11 -2.48 11.32 -10.37
C LEU A 11 -3.35 12.44 -9.78
N ILE A 12 -3.36 12.58 -8.45
CA ILE A 12 -4.36 13.42 -7.76
C ILE A 12 -3.85 14.79 -7.31
N TYR A 13 -2.53 15.06 -7.33
CA TYR A 13 -1.98 16.32 -6.86
C TYR A 13 -1.19 17.08 -7.93
N THR A 14 -1.18 18.41 -7.77
CA THR A 14 -0.19 19.32 -8.36
C THR A 14 0.62 19.94 -7.23
N PRO A 15 1.96 19.86 -7.27
CA PRO A 15 2.79 20.59 -6.33
C PRO A 15 2.78 22.08 -6.65
N GLU A 16 2.50 22.90 -5.64
CA GLU A 16 2.61 24.36 -5.70
C GLU A 16 3.65 24.84 -4.69
N PRO A 17 4.54 25.78 -5.05
CA PRO A 17 5.50 26.33 -4.09
C PRO A 17 4.77 27.03 -2.94
N LEU A 18 5.31 26.90 -1.73
CA LEU A 18 4.83 27.66 -0.58
C LEU A 18 5.16 29.15 -0.78
N LYS A 19 4.23 30.02 -0.42
CA LYS A 19 4.41 31.48 -0.52
C LYS A 19 5.54 32.00 0.37
N HIS A 20 5.82 31.29 1.46
CA HIS A 20 6.88 31.62 2.41
C HIS A 20 7.64 30.34 2.79
N GLY A 21 8.96 30.31 2.55
CA GLY A 21 9.85 29.19 2.88
C GLY A 21 10.19 28.27 1.70
N CYS A 22 11.03 27.28 1.97
CA CYS A 22 11.42 26.25 1.01
C CYS A 22 10.50 25.04 1.19
N GLY A 23 9.51 24.86 0.33
CA GLY A 23 8.63 23.70 0.41
C GLY A 23 7.54 23.70 -0.64
N VAL A 24 6.74 22.64 -0.67
CA VAL A 24 5.63 22.47 -1.62
C VAL A 24 4.33 22.17 -0.89
N LYS A 25 3.26 22.81 -1.36
CA LYS A 25 1.89 22.46 -1.02
C LYS A 25 1.32 21.54 -2.08
N MET A 26 0.76 20.43 -1.66
CA MET A 26 0.09 19.51 -2.56
C MET A 26 -1.37 19.93 -2.73
N VAL A 27 -1.69 20.43 -3.91
CA VAL A 27 -3.04 20.88 -4.24
C VAL A 27 -3.74 19.78 -5.04
N ARG A 28 -4.91 19.35 -4.56
CA ARG A 28 -5.66 18.29 -5.23
C ARG A 28 -6.19 18.78 -6.59
N LYS A 29 -5.91 18.00 -7.62
CA LYS A 29 -6.45 18.21 -8.96
C LYS A 29 -7.95 17.89 -9.01
N PRO A 30 -8.75 18.60 -9.83
CA PRO A 30 -10.08 18.14 -10.13
C PRO A 30 -10.01 16.90 -11.04
N ASN A 31 -10.85 15.90 -10.76
CA ASN A 31 -11.08 14.81 -11.72
C ASN A 31 -12.13 15.26 -12.74
N GLN A 32 -11.68 15.56 -13.95
CA GLN A 32 -12.56 16.06 -15.03
C GLN A 32 -13.13 14.93 -15.89
N SER A 33 -12.67 13.69 -15.75
CA SER A 33 -13.19 12.55 -16.51
C SER A 33 -14.62 12.26 -16.11
N LYS A 34 -15.51 12.17 -17.11
CA LYS A 34 -16.91 11.78 -16.94
C LYS A 34 -17.13 10.29 -17.19
N ASP A 35 -16.11 9.60 -17.70
CA ASP A 35 -16.21 8.19 -18.00
C ASP A 35 -16.21 7.37 -16.71
N LYS A 36 -17.04 6.33 -16.67
CA LYS A 36 -17.03 5.36 -15.59
C LYS A 36 -15.70 4.61 -15.59
N THR A 37 -14.96 4.75 -14.51
CA THR A 37 -13.59 4.26 -14.40
C THR A 37 -13.44 3.33 -13.19
N ILE A 38 -12.66 2.26 -13.35
CA ILE A 38 -12.22 1.40 -12.26
C ILE A 38 -10.78 1.78 -11.90
N PHE A 39 -10.59 2.26 -10.68
CA PHE A 39 -9.26 2.58 -10.14
C PHE A 39 -8.71 1.36 -9.42
N ILE A 40 -7.60 0.82 -9.91
CA ILE A 40 -6.88 -0.28 -9.27
C ILE A 40 -5.69 0.32 -8.53
N ILE A 41 -5.72 0.21 -7.21
CA ILE A 41 -4.70 0.74 -6.31
C ILE A 41 -3.89 -0.43 -5.75
N ASP A 42 -2.69 -0.59 -6.27
CA ASP A 42 -1.77 -1.61 -5.82
C ASP A 42 -0.94 -1.11 -4.62
N GLU A 43 -0.42 -2.04 -3.80
CA GLU A 43 0.33 -1.76 -2.57
C GLU A 43 -0.41 -0.81 -1.62
N ALA A 44 -1.72 -1.01 -1.47
CA ALA A 44 -2.58 -0.14 -0.70
C ALA A 44 -2.33 -0.16 0.82
N SER A 45 -1.49 -1.09 1.31
CA SER A 45 -1.11 -1.19 2.73
C SER A 45 -0.52 0.09 3.30
N MET A 46 0.18 0.87 2.47
CA MET A 46 0.88 2.09 2.89
C MET A 46 0.05 3.38 2.77
N ILE A 47 -1.21 3.30 2.36
CA ILE A 47 -2.05 4.50 2.20
C ILE A 47 -2.54 4.98 3.56
N SER A 48 -2.10 6.17 3.96
CA SER A 48 -2.46 6.79 5.25
C SER A 48 -3.78 7.54 5.16
N ASP A 49 -4.55 7.53 6.26
CA ASP A 49 -5.67 8.44 6.48
C ASP A 49 -5.40 9.41 7.65
N VAL A 50 -4.12 9.63 7.92
CA VAL A 50 -3.64 10.68 8.83
C VAL A 50 -3.08 11.82 7.99
N LEU A 51 -3.37 13.05 8.41
CA LEU A 51 -2.85 14.24 7.73
C LEU A 51 -1.32 14.27 7.84
N ALA A 52 -0.65 14.18 6.71
CA ALA A 52 0.78 14.32 6.62
C ALA A 52 1.14 15.77 6.26
N SER A 53 1.77 16.46 7.19
CA SER A 53 2.38 17.76 6.93
C SER A 53 3.68 17.87 7.72
N ASN A 54 4.67 18.48 7.09
CA ASN A 54 5.94 18.87 7.71
C ASN A 54 6.37 20.23 7.13
N GLU A 55 7.51 20.73 7.55
CA GLU A 55 8.01 22.05 7.11
C GLU A 55 8.12 22.19 5.58
N ASN A 56 8.37 21.09 4.88
CA ASN A 56 8.60 21.06 3.43
C ASN A 56 7.43 20.51 2.61
N PHE A 57 6.40 19.97 3.27
CA PHE A 57 5.27 19.33 2.62
C PHE A 57 3.98 19.60 3.38
N VAL A 58 3.01 20.18 2.71
CA VAL A 58 1.69 20.50 3.29
C VAL A 58 0.59 19.86 2.44
N ALA A 59 -0.21 19.00 3.06
CA ALA A 59 -1.45 18.47 2.50
C ALA A 59 -2.66 19.06 3.23
N SER A 60 -3.77 19.26 2.52
CA SER A 60 -5.00 19.79 3.12
C SER A 60 -5.84 18.72 3.81
N LYS A 61 -5.73 17.48 3.33
CA LYS A 61 -6.46 16.30 3.82
C LYS A 61 -5.54 15.07 3.80
N PRO A 62 -5.90 14.01 4.53
CA PRO A 62 -5.24 12.72 4.43
C PRO A 62 -5.29 12.14 3.01
N LEU A 63 -4.24 11.40 2.62
CA LEU A 63 -4.10 10.84 1.27
C LEU A 63 -5.28 9.96 0.85
N LEU A 64 -5.75 9.07 1.74
CA LEU A 64 -6.90 8.20 1.46
C LEU A 64 -8.17 9.04 1.21
N THR A 65 -8.39 10.06 2.03
CA THR A 65 -9.54 10.97 1.86
C THR A 65 -9.48 11.69 0.53
N ASP A 66 -8.34 12.30 0.18
CA ASP A 66 -8.19 13.02 -1.09
C ASP A 66 -8.31 12.10 -2.30
N LEU A 67 -7.80 10.87 -2.22
CA LEU A 67 -7.96 9.87 -3.28
C LEU A 67 -9.44 9.52 -3.51
N LEU A 68 -10.18 9.23 -2.44
CA LEU A 68 -11.61 8.89 -2.56
C LEU A 68 -12.45 10.08 -3.06
N ASP A 69 -12.14 11.29 -2.60
CA ASP A 69 -12.78 12.52 -3.09
C ASP A 69 -12.50 12.72 -4.59
N PHE A 70 -11.27 12.50 -5.04
CA PHE A 70 -10.89 12.58 -6.45
C PHE A 70 -11.66 11.58 -7.31
N ILE A 71 -11.74 10.32 -6.86
CA ILE A 71 -12.46 9.25 -7.58
C ILE A 71 -13.95 9.61 -7.74
N LYS A 72 -14.61 10.05 -6.65
CA LYS A 72 -16.02 10.41 -6.65
C LYS A 72 -16.33 11.67 -7.49
N GLN A 73 -15.40 12.62 -7.53
CA GLN A 73 -15.60 13.89 -8.23
C GLN A 73 -15.75 13.72 -9.74
N GLY A 74 -15.08 12.76 -10.36
CA GLY A 74 -15.15 12.52 -11.79
C GLY A 74 -16.50 11.96 -12.22
N ASN A 75 -16.83 10.81 -11.72
CA ASN A 75 -18.09 10.10 -11.95
C ASN A 75 -18.47 9.37 -10.66
N ASN A 76 -19.73 9.50 -10.23
CA ASN A 76 -20.23 8.87 -8.99
C ASN A 76 -20.36 7.34 -9.08
N GLU A 77 -20.30 6.78 -10.30
CA GLU A 77 -20.26 5.33 -10.55
C GLU A 77 -18.84 4.76 -10.62
N ASN A 78 -17.83 5.59 -10.42
CA ASN A 78 -16.45 5.12 -10.37
C ASN A 78 -16.28 4.08 -9.24
N GLN A 79 -15.47 3.08 -9.53
CA GLN A 79 -15.16 1.99 -8.60
C GLN A 79 -13.68 2.03 -8.22
N VAL A 80 -13.37 1.53 -7.04
CA VAL A 80 -11.99 1.36 -6.60
C VAL A 80 -11.76 -0.06 -6.09
N ILE A 81 -10.61 -0.62 -6.45
CA ILE A 81 -10.12 -1.90 -5.97
C ILE A 81 -8.80 -1.62 -5.26
N PHE A 82 -8.79 -1.83 -3.94
CA PHE A 82 -7.55 -1.78 -3.16
C PHE A 82 -6.94 -3.18 -3.14
N ILE A 83 -5.67 -3.28 -3.53
CA ILE A 83 -4.89 -4.50 -3.53
C ILE A 83 -3.70 -4.29 -2.59
N GLY A 84 -3.45 -5.23 -1.71
CA GLY A 84 -2.34 -5.14 -0.76
C GLY A 84 -2.32 -6.32 0.20
N ASP A 85 -1.33 -6.32 1.09
CA ASP A 85 -1.16 -7.34 2.11
C ASP A 85 -1.21 -6.67 3.49
N ILE A 86 -2.16 -7.10 4.34
CA ILE A 86 -2.32 -6.56 5.70
C ILE A 86 -1.16 -6.91 6.64
N TYR A 87 -0.30 -7.87 6.26
CA TYR A 87 0.91 -8.23 6.99
C TYR A 87 2.16 -7.48 6.52
N GLN A 88 2.03 -6.66 5.46
CA GLN A 88 3.06 -5.70 5.08
C GLN A 88 3.02 -4.46 5.99
N LEU A 89 4.04 -3.61 5.86
CA LEU A 89 4.17 -2.42 6.70
C LEU A 89 2.95 -1.50 6.53
N PRO A 90 2.29 -1.14 7.64
CA PRO A 90 1.24 -0.13 7.62
C PRO A 90 1.82 1.27 7.41
N PRO A 91 0.98 2.29 7.20
CA PRO A 91 1.44 3.67 7.11
C PRO A 91 2.18 4.11 8.38
N VAL A 92 3.15 5.00 8.24
CA VAL A 92 3.91 5.55 9.37
C VAL A 92 2.96 6.14 10.41
N GLY A 93 3.14 5.74 11.67
CA GLY A 93 2.30 6.18 12.79
C GLY A 93 0.93 5.48 12.89
N SER A 94 0.65 4.50 12.05
CA SER A 94 -0.57 3.69 12.12
C SER A 94 -0.25 2.23 12.48
N LYS A 95 -1.15 1.60 13.25
CA LYS A 95 -1.05 0.17 13.57
C LYS A 95 -1.67 -0.71 12.48
N GLU A 96 -2.58 -0.15 11.71
CA GLU A 96 -3.35 -0.84 10.68
C GLU A 96 -3.33 -0.03 9.38
N SER A 97 -3.59 -0.70 8.27
CA SER A 97 -3.78 -0.06 6.98
C SER A 97 -5.25 0.34 6.78
N PRO A 98 -5.61 1.64 6.82
CA PRO A 98 -7.00 2.06 6.68
C PRO A 98 -7.58 1.72 5.30
N ALA A 99 -6.77 1.69 4.24
CA ALA A 99 -7.21 1.37 2.89
C ALA A 99 -7.49 -0.13 2.68
N LEU A 100 -6.95 -1.01 3.54
CA LEU A 100 -7.20 -2.46 3.52
C LEU A 100 -8.14 -2.93 4.63
N SER A 101 -8.66 -2.02 5.45
CA SER A 101 -9.61 -2.34 6.52
C SER A 101 -11.05 -2.13 6.04
N PRO A 102 -11.82 -3.23 5.77
CA PRO A 102 -13.21 -3.12 5.31
C PRO A 102 -14.09 -2.35 6.30
N ASN A 103 -13.92 -2.63 7.60
CA ASN A 103 -14.65 -1.96 8.66
C ASN A 103 -14.39 -0.45 8.65
N TYR A 104 -13.14 -0.04 8.44
CA TYR A 104 -12.77 1.37 8.33
C TYR A 104 -13.41 2.03 7.11
N LEU A 105 -13.29 1.42 5.95
CA LEU A 105 -13.84 1.94 4.69
C LEU A 105 -15.37 2.06 4.74
N ILE A 106 -16.05 1.08 5.33
CA ILE A 106 -17.50 1.12 5.49
C ILE A 106 -17.91 2.19 6.51
N SER A 107 -17.36 2.13 7.74
CA SER A 107 -17.83 2.97 8.85
C SER A 107 -17.37 4.42 8.75
N LYS A 108 -16.15 4.67 8.28
CA LYS A 108 -15.55 6.02 8.23
C LYS A 108 -15.63 6.68 6.86
N LYS A 109 -15.67 5.91 5.78
CA LYS A 109 -15.71 6.45 4.42
C LYS A 109 -17.05 6.23 3.72
N GLY A 110 -17.98 5.50 4.34
CA GLY A 110 -19.31 5.21 3.79
C GLY A 110 -19.26 4.38 2.50
N MET A 111 -18.22 3.60 2.32
CA MET A 111 -18.05 2.75 1.14
C MET A 111 -18.92 1.49 1.26
N LYS A 112 -19.31 0.97 0.09
CA LYS A 112 -19.94 -0.36 -0.02
C LYS A 112 -19.01 -1.22 -0.87
N GLY A 113 -18.84 -2.47 -0.47
CA GLY A 113 -17.96 -3.37 -1.22
C GLY A 113 -17.86 -4.76 -0.57
N THR A 114 -17.08 -5.59 -1.23
CA THR A 114 -16.75 -6.94 -0.78
C THR A 114 -15.24 -7.08 -0.63
N VAL A 115 -14.84 -8.05 0.20
CA VAL A 115 -13.44 -8.42 0.39
C VAL A 115 -13.20 -9.77 -0.25
N VAL A 116 -12.09 -9.87 -0.97
CA VAL A 116 -11.63 -11.13 -1.55
C VAL A 116 -10.21 -11.36 -1.07
N GLU A 117 -9.96 -12.52 -0.49
CA GLU A 117 -8.64 -12.94 -0.06
C GLU A 117 -8.06 -13.93 -1.07
N LEU A 118 -6.83 -13.66 -1.54
CA LEU A 118 -6.08 -14.57 -2.39
C LEU A 118 -5.23 -15.48 -1.51
N THR A 119 -5.57 -16.76 -1.47
CA THR A 119 -4.95 -17.75 -0.57
C THR A 119 -3.89 -18.61 -1.27
N GLU A 120 -3.88 -18.65 -2.60
CA GLU A 120 -2.96 -19.49 -3.35
C GLU A 120 -1.67 -18.74 -3.73
N VAL A 121 -0.52 -19.26 -3.30
CA VAL A 121 0.79 -18.72 -3.65
C VAL A 121 1.24 -19.28 -5.00
N LYS A 122 1.41 -18.40 -6.00
CA LYS A 122 1.86 -18.76 -7.36
C LYS A 122 3.31 -18.35 -7.63
N ARG A 123 3.86 -17.43 -6.88
CA ARG A 123 5.17 -16.80 -7.16
C ARG A 123 6.35 -17.65 -6.72
N GLN A 124 6.13 -18.59 -5.80
CA GLN A 124 7.16 -19.44 -5.20
C GLN A 124 6.79 -20.92 -5.36
N ASP A 125 7.80 -21.78 -5.56
CA ASP A 125 7.62 -23.22 -5.52
C ASP A 125 7.13 -23.68 -4.15
N LYS A 126 6.26 -24.69 -4.12
CA LYS A 126 5.65 -25.22 -2.89
C LYS A 126 6.70 -25.68 -1.85
N ASP A 127 7.88 -26.12 -2.32
CA ASP A 127 8.97 -26.57 -1.46
C ASP A 127 9.98 -25.47 -1.08
N SER A 128 9.73 -24.23 -1.49
CA SER A 128 10.59 -23.11 -1.17
C SER A 128 10.66 -22.86 0.34
N TYR A 129 11.89 -22.78 0.88
CA TYR A 129 12.10 -22.38 2.28
C TYR A 129 11.64 -20.95 2.55
N ILE A 130 11.69 -20.08 1.54
CA ILE A 130 11.17 -18.71 1.64
C ILE A 130 9.67 -18.75 1.91
N LEU A 131 8.93 -19.55 1.13
CA LEU A 131 7.49 -19.71 1.32
C LEU A 131 7.15 -20.31 2.68
N LYS A 132 7.88 -21.35 3.11
CA LYS A 132 7.69 -22.01 4.42
C LYS A 132 7.89 -21.01 5.56
N ASN A 133 8.98 -20.23 5.52
CA ASN A 133 9.28 -19.24 6.55
C ASN A 133 8.26 -18.08 6.55
N ALA A 134 7.90 -17.57 5.39
CA ALA A 134 6.88 -16.53 5.27
C ALA A 134 5.52 -17.00 5.81
N THR A 135 5.13 -18.24 5.53
CA THR A 135 3.90 -18.84 6.05
C THR A 135 3.94 -18.99 7.57
N LEU A 136 5.04 -19.47 8.13
CA LEU A 136 5.21 -19.59 9.59
C LEU A 136 5.16 -18.23 10.28
N LEU A 137 5.82 -17.22 9.71
CA LEU A 137 5.78 -15.86 10.23
C LEU A 137 4.35 -15.30 10.24
N ARG A 138 3.63 -15.43 9.12
CA ARG A 138 2.23 -15.00 9.01
C ARG A 138 1.36 -15.69 10.05
N GLN A 139 1.44 -17.00 10.20
CA GLN A 139 0.70 -17.76 11.21
C GLN A 139 1.02 -17.31 12.64
N SER A 140 2.28 -16.97 12.92
CA SER A 140 2.67 -16.41 14.23
C SER A 140 2.01 -15.06 14.48
N MET A 141 1.97 -14.19 13.47
CA MET A 141 1.31 -12.89 13.56
C MET A 141 -0.20 -13.03 13.75
N GLU A 142 -0.87 -13.92 13.00
CA GLU A 142 -2.31 -14.20 13.13
C GLU A 142 -2.69 -14.71 14.51
N ARG A 143 -1.86 -15.55 15.12
CA ARG A 143 -2.10 -16.15 16.43
C ARG A 143 -1.59 -15.29 17.60
N GLY A 144 -0.90 -14.19 17.33
CA GLY A 144 -0.28 -13.35 18.35
C GLY A 144 0.81 -14.04 19.16
N ILE A 145 1.46 -15.06 18.58
CA ILE A 145 2.54 -15.81 19.24
C ILE A 145 3.90 -15.40 18.68
N PRO A 146 4.98 -15.40 19.49
CA PRO A 146 6.31 -15.07 19.02
C PRO A 146 6.76 -16.01 17.89
N PHE A 147 7.39 -15.45 16.87
CA PHE A 147 8.04 -16.23 15.83
C PHE A 147 9.32 -16.86 16.36
N THR A 148 9.42 -18.20 16.34
CA THR A 148 10.47 -18.94 17.05
C THR A 148 11.66 -19.37 16.18
N GLY A 149 11.71 -19.01 14.91
CA GLY A 149 12.89 -19.30 14.12
C GLY A 149 12.67 -19.39 12.61
N ILE A 150 13.76 -19.27 11.88
CA ILE A 150 13.83 -19.41 10.43
C ILE A 150 14.40 -20.78 10.10
N THR A 151 13.71 -21.53 9.27
CA THR A 151 14.25 -22.77 8.69
C THR A 151 15.04 -22.42 7.45
N CYS A 152 16.35 -22.65 7.46
CA CYS A 152 17.19 -22.53 6.27
C CYS A 152 17.82 -23.86 5.91
N LYS A 153 17.94 -24.16 4.62
CA LYS A 153 18.79 -25.21 4.13
C LYS A 153 20.20 -24.64 4.02
N MET A 154 21.15 -25.16 4.78
CA MET A 154 22.56 -24.85 4.52
C MET A 154 22.91 -25.37 3.13
N LEU A 155 23.14 -24.48 2.17
CA LEU A 155 23.65 -24.81 0.86
C LEU A 155 25.12 -25.20 1.06
N SER A 156 25.42 -26.49 0.91
CA SER A 156 26.80 -26.96 0.90
C SER A 156 27.57 -26.27 -0.25
N LYS A 157 28.61 -25.52 0.08
CA LYS A 157 29.71 -25.06 -0.78
C LYS A 157 29.49 -24.01 -1.89
N SER A 158 28.36 -23.37 -2.07
CA SER A 158 28.27 -22.20 -2.97
C SER A 158 27.93 -20.88 -2.26
N THR A 159 28.31 -20.78 -1.01
CA THR A 159 27.97 -19.66 -0.11
C THR A 159 28.71 -18.35 -0.43
N THR A 160 29.73 -18.40 -1.28
CA THR A 160 30.55 -17.22 -1.64
C THR A 160 29.75 -16.16 -2.40
N ALA A 161 28.68 -16.54 -3.09
CA ALA A 161 27.85 -15.60 -3.84
C ALA A 161 26.87 -14.83 -2.94
N LEU A 162 26.38 -15.45 -1.85
CA LEU A 162 25.44 -14.80 -0.91
C LEU A 162 26.15 -13.78 -0.02
N TYR A 163 27.34 -14.07 0.44
CA TYR A 163 28.16 -13.14 1.23
C TYR A 163 28.51 -11.87 0.43
N LYS A 164 28.81 -12.01 -0.86
CA LYS A 164 29.04 -10.84 -1.74
C LYS A 164 27.84 -9.93 -1.92
N TYR A 165 26.61 -10.44 -1.74
CA TYR A 165 25.38 -9.63 -1.82
C TYR A 165 25.08 -8.89 -0.51
N MET A 166 25.50 -9.42 0.63
CA MET A 166 25.27 -8.79 1.94
C MET A 166 26.31 -7.73 2.30
N GLU A 167 27.47 -7.69 1.63
CA GLU A 167 28.49 -6.63 1.80
C GLU A 167 28.22 -5.38 0.94
N LEU A 168 27.21 -5.39 0.07
CA LEU A 168 26.90 -4.30 -0.87
C LEU A 168 25.65 -3.47 -0.46
N TYR A 169 25.07 -3.74 0.70
CA TYR A 169 23.98 -3.00 1.32
C TYR A 169 24.27 -2.85 2.82
#